data_fa8a11599ae3da58d54efc4c89602d90
#
_entry.id   fa8a11599ae3da58d54efc4c89602d90
#
_cell.length_a   1.000
_cell.length_b   1.000
_cell.length_c   1.000
_cell.angle_alpha   90.00
_cell.angle_beta   90.00
_cell.angle_gamma   90.00
#
_symmetry.space_group_name_H-M   'P 1'
#
loop_
_entity.id
_entity.type
_entity.pdbx_description
1 polymer ?
#
loop_
_entity_poly.entity_id
_entity_poly.type
_entity_poly.pdbx_seq_one_letter_code
_entity_poly.pdbx_strand_id
1 'polypeptide(L)'
;MDKVLITDAALESLIVHACLSVEGVESMWKGLKEHFPCWDRGGHEPHGVNITRNGLELTLDVFLVGRFGADLRKLAGSVRGAVAKEVEASTPYHIQEVNVHIADVRA
;
A
#
# COMPACT_ATOMS: atom_id res chain seq x y z
N MET A 1 26.88 -10.63 -11.49
CA MET A 1 25.68 -9.80 -11.64
C MET A 1 25.20 -9.36 -10.27
N ASP A 2 25.03 -8.08 -10.09
CA ASP A 2 24.64 -7.53 -8.80
C ASP A 2 23.17 -7.74 -8.55
N LYS A 3 22.81 -8.05 -7.30
CA LYS A 3 21.42 -8.17 -6.89
C LYS A 3 20.97 -6.85 -6.27
N VAL A 4 19.78 -6.44 -6.61
CA VAL A 4 19.12 -5.32 -5.93
C VAL A 4 18.27 -5.90 -4.81
N LEU A 5 18.60 -5.55 -3.59
CA LEU A 5 17.86 -6.01 -2.41
C LEU A 5 16.98 -4.85 -1.92
N ILE A 6 15.69 -5.12 -1.82
CA ILE A 6 14.70 -4.15 -1.38
C ILE A 6 14.29 -4.50 0.04
N THR A 7 14.51 -3.58 0.98
CA THR A 7 14.05 -3.75 2.35
C THR A 7 12.53 -3.57 2.42
N ASP A 8 11.92 -4.09 3.49
CA ASP A 8 10.49 -3.89 3.70
C ASP A 8 10.12 -2.41 3.80
N ALA A 9 10.99 -1.62 4.44
CA ALA A 9 10.77 -0.19 4.57
C ALA A 9 10.78 0.51 3.21
N ALA A 10 11.71 0.14 2.33
CA ALA A 10 11.78 0.71 0.99
C ALA A 10 10.58 0.29 0.14
N LEU A 11 10.18 -0.97 0.23
CA LEU A 11 9.02 -1.47 -0.48
C LEU A 11 7.75 -0.77 -0.03
N GLU A 12 7.59 -0.59 1.27
CA GLU A 12 6.46 0.12 1.84
C GLU A 12 6.42 1.57 1.35
N SER A 13 7.58 2.25 1.31
CA SER A 13 7.66 3.62 0.81
C SER A 13 7.23 3.72 -0.66
N LEU A 14 7.62 2.75 -1.47
CA LEU A 14 7.18 2.67 -2.87
C LEU A 14 5.66 2.57 -2.96
N ILE A 15 5.07 1.69 -2.16
CA ILE A 15 3.63 1.45 -2.15
C ILE A 15 2.88 2.70 -1.69
N VAL A 16 3.36 3.33 -0.62
CA VAL A 16 2.77 4.57 -0.11
C VAL A 16 2.82 5.67 -1.16
N HIS A 17 3.96 5.83 -1.81
CA HIS A 17 4.12 6.84 -2.86
C HIS A 17 3.13 6.59 -4.01
N ALA A 18 3.00 5.33 -4.43
CA ALA A 18 2.05 4.97 -5.49
C ALA A 18 0.62 5.29 -5.09
N CYS A 19 0.23 4.97 -3.86
CA CYS A 19 -1.11 5.27 -3.37
C CYS A 19 -1.38 6.78 -3.35
N LEU A 20 -0.43 7.55 -2.84
CA LEU A 20 -0.58 9.00 -2.70
C LEU A 20 -0.57 9.73 -4.04
N SER A 21 -0.06 9.11 -5.09
CA SER A 21 -0.08 9.69 -6.44
C SER A 21 -1.44 9.60 -7.10
N VAL A 22 -2.35 8.82 -6.57
CA VAL A 22 -3.69 8.64 -7.14
C VAL A 22 -4.60 9.78 -6.68
N GLU A 23 -5.27 10.42 -7.64
CA GLU A 23 -6.24 11.46 -7.34
C GLU A 23 -7.40 10.88 -6.55
N GLY A 24 -7.78 11.56 -5.48
CA GLY A 24 -8.85 11.12 -4.59
C GLY A 24 -8.36 10.46 -3.31
N VAL A 25 -7.07 10.13 -3.23
CA VAL A 25 -6.45 9.64 -2.00
C VAL A 25 -6.00 10.85 -1.19
N GLU A 26 -6.59 11.03 -0.02
CA GLU A 26 -6.22 12.13 0.87
C GLU A 26 -4.94 11.82 1.63
N SER A 27 -4.85 10.63 2.19
CA SER A 27 -3.68 10.18 2.93
C SER A 27 -3.77 8.69 3.17
N MET A 28 -2.69 8.12 3.70
CA MET A 28 -2.73 6.76 4.23
C MET A 28 -3.38 6.80 5.62
N TRP A 29 -4.11 5.75 5.95
CA TRP A 29 -4.75 5.64 7.24
C TRP A 29 -3.73 5.18 8.29
N LYS A 30 -3.59 5.95 9.37
CA LYS A 30 -2.57 5.70 10.39
C LYS A 30 -3.10 4.99 11.63
N GLY A 31 -4.38 4.69 11.68
CA GLY A 31 -4.99 4.02 12.82
C GLY A 31 -4.78 2.51 12.88
N LEU A 32 -4.06 1.97 11.89
CA LEU A 32 -3.89 0.52 11.75
C LEU A 32 -3.22 -0.12 12.97
N LYS A 33 -2.19 0.53 13.50
CA LYS A 33 -1.44 0.05 14.65
C LYS A 33 -2.30 -0.05 15.90
N GLU A 34 -3.23 0.88 16.08
CA GLU A 34 -4.13 0.89 17.22
C GLU A 34 -5.15 -0.23 17.17
N HIS A 35 -5.62 -0.58 15.97
CA HIS A 35 -6.60 -1.63 15.77
C HIS A 35 -6.00 -3.02 15.62
N PHE A 36 -4.75 -3.09 15.20
CA PHE A 36 -4.04 -4.35 14.92
C PHE A 36 -2.64 -4.31 15.53
N PRO A 37 -2.53 -4.31 16.87
CA PRO A 37 -1.22 -4.21 17.53
C PRO A 37 -0.27 -5.35 17.17
N CYS A 38 -0.79 -6.50 16.73
CA CYS A 38 0.04 -7.63 16.28
C CYS A 38 0.80 -7.36 15.00
N TRP A 39 0.50 -6.26 14.30
CA TRP A 39 1.18 -5.88 13.07
C TRP A 39 2.44 -5.06 13.33
N ASP A 40 2.75 -4.78 14.58
CA ASP A 40 4.00 -4.11 14.95
C ASP A 40 5.14 -5.11 14.79
N ARG A 41 5.86 -4.99 13.70
CA ARG A 41 6.95 -5.89 13.35
C ARG A 41 8.29 -5.20 13.52
N GLY A 42 8.96 -5.47 14.65
CA GLY A 42 10.33 -5.03 14.84
C GLY A 42 10.55 -3.53 14.87
N GLY A 43 9.61 -2.79 15.41
CA GLY A 43 9.71 -1.34 15.53
C GLY A 43 9.41 -0.57 14.26
N HIS A 44 9.02 -1.26 13.19
CA HIS A 44 8.62 -0.63 11.94
C HIS A 44 7.14 -0.27 12.02
N GLU A 45 6.83 1.01 11.96
CA GLU A 45 5.44 1.45 12.00
C GLU A 45 4.75 1.18 10.67
N PRO A 46 3.60 0.48 10.68
CA PRO A 46 2.83 0.33 9.46
C PRO A 46 2.24 1.68 9.04
N HIS A 47 2.51 2.10 7.83
CA HIS A 47 1.99 3.35 7.27
C HIS A 47 0.74 3.09 6.44
N GLY A 48 -0.15 2.24 6.93
CA GLY A 48 -1.36 1.85 6.23
C GLY A 48 -1.13 0.76 5.19
N VAL A 49 -0.01 0.06 5.26
CA VAL A 49 0.33 -1.01 4.32
C VAL A 49 0.69 -2.27 5.09
N ASN A 50 0.09 -3.39 4.69
CA ASN A 50 0.49 -4.71 5.17
C ASN A 50 0.96 -5.52 3.97
N ILE A 51 2.14 -6.11 4.08
CA ILE A 51 2.77 -6.85 2.99
C ILE A 51 2.88 -8.32 3.39
N THR A 52 2.34 -9.19 2.56
CA THR A 52 2.47 -10.63 2.71
C THR A 52 3.25 -11.17 1.52
N ARG A 53 4.36 -11.85 1.79
CA ARG A 53 5.22 -12.40 0.75
C ARG A 53 5.02 -13.89 0.60
N ASN A 54 5.02 -14.32 -0.65
CA ASN A 54 5.07 -15.73 -1.01
C ASN A 54 6.07 -15.86 -2.16
N GLY A 55 7.34 -16.07 -1.82
CA GLY A 55 8.40 -16.04 -2.81
C GLY A 55 8.54 -14.65 -3.41
N LEU A 56 8.37 -14.53 -4.72
CA LEU A 56 8.41 -13.25 -5.43
C LEU A 56 7.02 -12.66 -5.63
N GLU A 57 5.99 -13.29 -5.08
CA GLU A 57 4.63 -12.77 -5.18
C GLU A 57 4.22 -12.06 -3.91
N LEU A 58 3.56 -10.93 -4.06
CA LEU A 58 3.12 -10.11 -2.94
C LEU A 58 1.60 -10.01 -2.91
N THR A 59 1.07 -10.12 -1.71
CA THR A 59 -0.31 -9.73 -1.41
C THR A 59 -0.26 -8.52 -0.50
N LEU A 60 -0.93 -7.47 -0.90
CA LEU A 60 -0.88 -6.19 -0.19
C LEU A 60 -2.26 -5.82 0.32
N ASP A 61 -2.29 -5.29 1.54
CA ASP A 61 -3.46 -4.62 2.08
C ASP A 61 -3.08 -3.16 2.30
N VAL A 62 -3.77 -2.25 1.63
CA VAL A 62 -3.54 -0.83 1.78
C VAL A 62 -4.77 -0.18 2.40
N PHE A 63 -4.53 0.68 3.38
CA PHE A 63 -5.58 1.35 4.15
C PHE A 63 -5.47 2.85 3.89
N LEU A 64 -6.50 3.40 3.29
CA LEU A 64 -6.49 4.77 2.78
C LEU A 64 -7.56 5.61 3.42
N VAL A 65 -7.31 6.92 3.43
CA VAL A 65 -8.34 7.92 3.65
C VAL A 65 -8.70 8.49 2.29
N GLY A 66 -9.95 8.32 1.87
CA GLY A 66 -10.45 8.85 0.62
C GLY A 66 -10.91 10.30 0.78
N ARG A 67 -10.95 11.03 -0.35
CA ARG A 67 -11.49 12.37 -0.36
C ARG A 67 -12.99 12.31 -0.50
N PHE A 68 -13.69 13.12 0.31
CA PHE A 68 -15.14 13.20 0.25
C PHE A 68 -15.57 13.65 -1.16
N GLY A 69 -16.54 12.94 -1.72
CA GLY A 69 -17.03 13.20 -3.07
C GLY A 69 -16.36 12.39 -4.16
N ALA A 70 -15.27 11.70 -3.87
CA ALA A 70 -14.62 10.84 -4.84
C ALA A 70 -15.43 9.57 -5.07
N ASP A 71 -15.35 9.01 -6.29
CA ASP A 71 -15.90 7.69 -6.58
C ASP A 71 -14.96 6.64 -5.99
N LEU A 72 -15.34 6.08 -4.84
CA LEU A 72 -14.45 5.18 -4.09
C LEU A 72 -14.15 3.88 -4.82
N ARG A 73 -15.10 3.39 -5.61
CA ARG A 73 -14.89 2.17 -6.41
C ARG A 73 -13.84 2.40 -7.48
N LYS A 74 -13.94 3.52 -8.16
CA LYS A 74 -12.97 3.93 -9.18
C LYS A 74 -11.61 4.21 -8.55
N LEU A 75 -11.62 4.85 -7.39
CA LEU A 75 -10.42 5.13 -6.63
C LEU A 75 -9.66 3.85 -6.29
N ALA A 76 -10.36 2.83 -5.79
CA ALA A 76 -9.75 1.56 -5.45
C ALA A 76 -9.10 0.89 -6.67
N GLY A 77 -9.76 0.93 -7.82
CA GLY A 77 -9.20 0.39 -9.06
C GLY A 77 -7.94 1.13 -9.49
N SER A 78 -7.94 2.46 -9.38
CA SER A 78 -6.78 3.29 -9.73
C SER A 78 -5.61 3.02 -8.79
N VAL A 79 -5.88 2.83 -7.51
CA VAL A 79 -4.83 2.51 -6.52
C VAL A 79 -4.20 1.15 -6.83
N ARG A 80 -5.02 0.13 -7.12
CA ARG A 80 -4.50 -1.19 -7.49
C ARG A 80 -3.56 -1.10 -8.68
N GLY A 81 -4.00 -0.40 -9.72
CA GLY A 81 -3.20 -0.25 -10.93
C GLY A 81 -1.90 0.49 -10.69
N ALA A 82 -1.94 1.59 -9.94
CA ALA A 82 -0.76 2.38 -9.63
C ALA A 82 0.26 1.59 -8.80
N VAL A 83 -0.21 0.88 -7.79
CA VAL A 83 0.66 0.07 -6.92
C VAL A 83 1.30 -1.07 -7.70
N ALA A 84 0.51 -1.81 -8.46
CA ALA A 84 1.04 -2.92 -9.25
C ALA A 84 2.08 -2.44 -10.25
N LYS A 85 1.78 -1.36 -10.96
CA LYS A 85 2.70 -0.80 -11.95
C LYS A 85 4.02 -0.37 -11.30
N GLU A 86 3.95 0.36 -10.21
CA GLU A 86 5.14 0.89 -9.54
C GLU A 86 6.01 -0.22 -8.97
N VAL A 87 5.42 -1.16 -8.28
CA VAL A 87 6.17 -2.26 -7.66
C VAL A 87 6.80 -3.16 -8.72
N GLU A 88 6.04 -3.54 -9.74
CA GLU A 88 6.54 -4.45 -10.77
C GLU A 88 7.57 -3.80 -11.67
N ALA A 89 7.52 -2.47 -11.86
CA ALA A 89 8.51 -1.75 -12.63
C ALA A 89 9.83 -1.55 -11.88
N SER A 90 9.76 -1.44 -10.56
CA SER A 90 10.91 -1.04 -9.73
C SER A 90 11.55 -2.19 -8.97
N THR A 91 10.91 -3.35 -8.89
CA THR A 91 11.38 -4.48 -8.10
C THR A 91 11.19 -5.79 -8.85
N PRO A 92 11.82 -6.89 -8.41
CA PRO A 92 11.58 -8.20 -9.01
C PRO A 92 10.27 -8.86 -8.55
N TYR A 93 9.52 -8.20 -7.67
CA TYR A 93 8.27 -8.77 -7.14
C TYR A 93 7.13 -8.64 -8.14
N HIS A 94 6.21 -9.59 -8.06
CA HIS A 94 4.95 -9.56 -8.79
C HIS A 94 3.81 -9.37 -7.79
N ILE A 95 2.85 -8.54 -8.16
CA ILE A 95 1.69 -8.31 -7.32
C ILE A 95 0.63 -9.38 -7.62
N GLN A 96 0.35 -10.21 -6.63
CA GLN A 96 -0.68 -11.22 -6.73
C GLN A 96 -2.06 -10.61 -6.44
N GLU A 97 -2.14 -9.78 -5.42
CA GLU A 97 -3.40 -9.19 -4.98
C GLU A 97 -3.14 -7.88 -4.24
N VAL A 98 -3.97 -6.90 -4.50
CA VAL A 98 -3.99 -5.65 -3.72
C VAL A 98 -5.39 -5.47 -3.18
N ASN A 99 -5.53 -5.52 -1.87
CA ASN A 99 -6.78 -5.25 -1.19
C ASN A 99 -6.78 -3.79 -0.73
N VAL A 100 -7.68 -3.01 -1.28
CA VAL A 100 -7.78 -1.58 -0.94
C VAL A 100 -8.90 -1.41 0.09
N HIS A 101 -8.53 -0.88 1.24
CA HIS A 101 -9.47 -0.60 2.32
C HIS A 101 -9.59 0.91 2.47
N ILE A 102 -10.79 1.44 2.24
CA ILE A 102 -11.07 2.85 2.49
C ILE A 102 -11.51 2.94 3.94
N ALA A 103 -10.58 3.34 4.80
CA ALA A 103 -10.80 3.33 6.25
C ALA A 103 -11.54 4.59 6.74
N ASP A 104 -11.44 5.68 6.00
CA ASP A 104 -12.09 6.94 6.35
C ASP A 104 -12.27 7.79 5.10
N VAL A 105 -13.12 8.77 5.18
CA VAL A 105 -13.37 9.74 4.09
C VAL A 105 -13.35 11.13 4.70
N ARG A 106 -12.57 12.02 4.12
CA ARG A 106 -12.43 13.41 4.61
C ARG A 106 -12.67 14.43 3.52
N ALA A 107 -13.22 15.53 3.94
CA ALA A 107 -13.45 16.67 3.06
C ALA A 107 -12.16 17.41 2.75
#